data_f0c886cf23b5273cd06766c19ed686c9
#
_entry.id   f0c886cf23b5273cd06766c19ed686c9
#
_cell.length_a   1.000
_cell.length_b   1.000
_cell.length_c   1.000
_cell.angle_alpha   90.00
_cell.angle_beta   90.00
_cell.angle_gamma   90.00
#
_symmetry.space_group_name_H-M   'P 1'
#
loop_
_entity.id
_entity.type
_entity.pdbx_description
1 polymer ?
#
loop_
_entity_poly.entity_id
_entity_poly.type
_entity_poly.pdbx_seq_one_letter_code
_entity_poly.pdbx_strand_id
1 'polypeptide(L)'
;MALRQIVKEGDSVLTKKCRPVVKFDDRLADLIDDMIETLHKAEGVGLAAPQVGILRRVVVIDVGEGPIELVNPKIIAYSGKQETLEGCLSIPGKWGYTVRPDYVKVKAQDRHGDEFLIDGKDLLAKAFCHELDHLEGILFTQVATRM
;
A
#
# COMPACT_ATOMS: atom_id res chain seq x y z
N MET A 1 -19.94 5.35 -0.55
CA MET A 1 -18.88 4.30 -0.57
C MET A 1 -19.12 3.40 -1.75
N ALA A 2 -18.07 3.11 -2.47
CA ALA A 2 -18.17 2.36 -3.71
C ALA A 2 -16.94 1.49 -3.94
N LEU A 3 -17.12 0.41 -4.70
CA LEU A 3 -16.00 -0.38 -5.17
C LEU A 3 -15.34 0.34 -6.33
N ARG A 4 -14.01 0.31 -6.35
CA ARG A 4 -13.23 0.83 -7.47
C ARG A 4 -12.57 -0.31 -8.23
N GLN A 5 -12.35 -0.12 -9.51
CA GLN A 5 -11.71 -1.12 -10.33
C GLN A 5 -10.21 -1.16 -10.04
N ILE A 6 -9.68 -2.35 -9.78
CA ILE A 6 -8.24 -2.53 -9.58
C ILE A 6 -7.56 -2.57 -10.94
N VAL A 7 -6.61 -1.67 -11.13
CA VAL A 7 -5.79 -1.56 -12.33
C VAL A 7 -4.79 -2.71 -12.35
N LYS A 8 -4.55 -3.29 -13.51
CA LYS A 8 -3.67 -4.45 -13.68
C LYS A 8 -2.34 -4.08 -14.31
N GLU A 9 -1.36 -4.96 -14.09
CA GLU A 9 -0.03 -4.87 -14.69
C GLU A 9 -0.12 -4.57 -16.19
N GLY A 10 0.74 -3.68 -16.66
CA GLY A 10 0.71 -3.19 -18.05
C GLY A 10 0.13 -1.80 -18.17
N ASP A 11 -0.67 -1.35 -17.20
CA ASP A 11 -1.16 0.04 -17.18
C ASP A 11 -0.05 0.93 -16.63
N SER A 12 0.23 2.02 -17.35
CA SER A 12 1.33 2.93 -17.02
C SER A 12 1.16 3.63 -15.68
N VAL A 13 -0.06 3.72 -15.14
CA VAL A 13 -0.29 4.36 -13.84
C VAL A 13 0.47 3.66 -12.72
N LEU A 14 0.69 2.35 -12.83
CA LEU A 14 1.37 1.56 -11.80
C LEU A 14 2.88 1.84 -11.70
N THR A 15 3.47 2.48 -12.71
CA THR A 15 4.89 2.76 -12.75
C THR A 15 5.22 4.23 -12.54
N LYS A 16 4.23 5.03 -12.16
CA LYS A 16 4.40 6.46 -11.91
C LYS A 16 4.47 6.75 -10.42
N LYS A 17 5.21 7.81 -10.07
CA LYS A 17 5.25 8.29 -8.69
C LYS A 17 3.98 9.04 -8.34
N CYS A 18 3.56 8.91 -7.09
CA CYS A 18 2.39 9.59 -6.55
C CYS A 18 2.75 10.95 -5.98
N ARG A 19 1.79 11.87 -6.04
CA ARG A 19 1.92 13.20 -5.44
C ARG A 19 1.42 13.18 -3.99
N PRO A 20 2.04 13.99 -3.11
CA PRO A 20 1.54 14.15 -1.75
C PRO A 20 0.11 14.69 -1.73
N VAL A 21 -0.65 14.25 -0.73
CA VAL A 21 -1.97 14.81 -0.45
C VAL A 21 -1.79 16.13 0.29
N VAL A 22 -2.44 17.19 -0.19
CA VAL A 22 -2.38 18.51 0.43
C VAL A 22 -3.75 18.97 0.94
N LYS A 23 -4.84 18.39 0.45
CA LYS A 23 -6.20 18.68 0.89
C LYS A 23 -6.80 17.48 1.59
N PHE A 24 -7.20 17.66 2.83
CA PHE A 24 -7.80 16.62 3.66
C PHE A 24 -9.31 16.90 3.75
N ASP A 25 -10.01 16.54 2.69
CA ASP A 25 -11.40 16.87 2.43
C ASP A 25 -12.28 15.62 2.27
N ASP A 26 -13.54 15.81 1.92
CA ASP A 26 -14.48 14.71 1.74
C ASP A 26 -14.08 13.79 0.59
N ARG A 27 -13.43 14.32 -0.45
CA ARG A 27 -12.95 13.50 -1.57
C ARG A 27 -11.87 12.52 -1.14
N LEU A 28 -10.98 12.95 -0.25
CA LEU A 28 -9.97 12.08 0.33
C LEU A 28 -10.62 11.00 1.19
N ALA A 29 -11.58 11.38 2.04
CA ALA A 29 -12.30 10.43 2.88
C ALA A 29 -13.03 9.39 2.03
N ASP A 30 -13.70 9.81 0.96
CA ASP A 30 -14.39 8.91 0.04
C ASP A 30 -13.41 7.95 -0.64
N LEU A 31 -12.26 8.45 -1.09
CA LEU A 31 -11.22 7.61 -1.68
C LEU A 31 -10.75 6.53 -0.71
N ILE A 32 -10.46 6.91 0.53
CA ILE A 32 -10.00 5.97 1.55
C ILE A 32 -11.08 4.93 1.83
N ASP A 33 -12.33 5.34 2.02
CA ASP A 33 -13.43 4.42 2.27
C ASP A 33 -13.65 3.45 1.10
N ASP A 34 -13.57 3.95 -0.13
CA ASP A 34 -13.69 3.13 -1.34
C ASP A 34 -12.53 2.13 -1.43
N MET A 35 -11.31 2.56 -1.09
CA MET A 35 -10.15 1.68 -1.12
C MET A 35 -10.27 0.57 -0.07
N ILE A 36 -10.75 0.89 1.12
CA ILE A 36 -10.96 -0.12 2.18
C ILE A 36 -12.01 -1.15 1.72
N GLU A 37 -13.12 -0.68 1.16
CA GLU A 37 -14.17 -1.57 0.65
C GLU A 37 -13.66 -2.44 -0.49
N THR A 38 -12.90 -1.86 -1.42
CA THR A 38 -12.31 -2.58 -2.54
C THR A 38 -11.31 -3.63 -2.06
N LEU A 39 -10.46 -3.28 -1.08
CA LEU A 39 -9.51 -4.19 -0.47
C LEU A 39 -10.21 -5.41 0.15
N HIS A 40 -11.24 -5.17 0.95
CA HIS A 40 -11.98 -6.24 1.61
C HIS A 40 -12.69 -7.13 0.60
N LYS A 41 -13.30 -6.55 -0.42
CA LYS A 41 -13.96 -7.33 -1.49
C LYS A 41 -13.00 -8.23 -2.24
N ALA A 42 -11.77 -7.74 -2.46
CA ALA A 42 -10.72 -8.50 -3.14
C ALA A 42 -9.98 -9.47 -2.21
N GLU A 43 -10.28 -9.46 -0.92
CA GLU A 43 -9.62 -10.29 0.09
C GLU A 43 -8.10 -10.09 0.11
N GLY A 44 -7.67 -8.86 -0.12
CA GLY A 44 -6.25 -8.50 -0.10
C GLY A 44 -5.80 -8.01 1.27
N VAL A 45 -4.49 -7.84 1.42
CA VAL A 45 -3.86 -7.34 2.64
C VAL A 45 -3.62 -5.84 2.55
N GLY A 46 -3.31 -5.33 1.38
CA GLY A 46 -3.03 -3.93 1.17
C GLY A 46 -3.42 -3.44 -0.22
N LEU A 47 -3.66 -2.14 -0.31
CA LEU A 47 -4.02 -1.48 -1.56
C LEU A 47 -3.50 -0.05 -1.54
N ALA A 48 -2.81 0.35 -2.60
CA ALA A 48 -2.31 1.71 -2.78
C ALA A 48 -3.16 2.44 -3.84
N ALA A 49 -3.29 3.75 -3.71
CA ALA A 49 -4.15 4.54 -4.60
C ALA A 49 -3.85 4.37 -6.09
N PRO A 50 -2.58 4.23 -6.56
CA PRO A 50 -2.33 3.96 -7.97
C PRO A 50 -3.02 2.71 -8.48
N GLN A 51 -3.24 1.72 -7.63
CA GLN A 51 -3.93 0.48 -8.01
C GLN A 51 -5.41 0.69 -8.32
N VAL A 52 -5.96 1.84 -7.98
CA VAL A 52 -7.31 2.26 -8.41
C VAL A 52 -7.24 3.48 -9.34
N GLY A 53 -6.07 3.73 -9.92
CA GLY A 53 -5.89 4.76 -10.93
C GLY A 53 -5.65 6.17 -10.40
N ILE A 54 -5.39 6.32 -9.11
CA ILE A 54 -5.23 7.64 -8.46
C ILE A 54 -3.78 7.81 -8.02
N LEU A 55 -3.08 8.80 -8.60
CA LEU A 55 -1.67 9.05 -8.31
C LEU A 55 -1.50 9.96 -7.08
N ARG A 56 -1.96 9.49 -5.94
CA ARG A 56 -1.85 10.17 -4.65
C ARG A 56 -1.25 9.23 -3.61
N ARG A 57 -0.57 9.80 -2.64
CA ARG A 57 0.12 9.03 -1.60
C ARG A 57 -0.87 8.59 -0.52
N VAL A 58 -1.69 7.60 -0.87
CA VAL A 58 -2.70 7.01 0.02
C VAL A 58 -2.59 5.50 -0.05
N VAL A 59 -2.59 4.86 1.11
CA VAL A 59 -2.49 3.40 1.25
C VAL A 59 -3.48 2.94 2.31
N VAL A 60 -4.10 1.78 2.11
CA VAL A 60 -4.88 1.09 3.13
C VAL A 60 -4.35 -0.32 3.29
N ILE A 61 -4.29 -0.80 4.53
CA ILE A 61 -3.76 -2.12 4.88
C ILE A 61 -4.68 -2.74 5.93
N ASP A 62 -4.94 -4.03 5.82
CA ASP A 62 -5.67 -4.80 6.83
C ASP A 62 -5.07 -6.20 6.90
N VAL A 63 -4.38 -6.48 8.01
CA VAL A 63 -3.77 -7.79 8.26
C VAL A 63 -4.64 -8.67 9.15
N GLY A 64 -5.93 -8.32 9.30
CA GLY A 64 -6.88 -9.07 10.11
C GLY A 64 -7.25 -8.38 11.43
N GLU A 65 -6.70 -7.19 11.70
CA GLU A 65 -6.94 -6.44 12.94
C GLU A 65 -7.70 -5.14 12.69
N GLY A 66 -8.31 -5.01 11.52
CA GLY A 66 -9.01 -3.81 11.08
C GLY A 66 -8.18 -2.98 10.11
N PRO A 67 -8.83 -2.10 9.34
CA PRO A 67 -8.13 -1.32 8.34
C PRO A 67 -7.26 -0.23 8.96
N ILE A 68 -6.08 -0.06 8.35
CA ILE A 68 -5.14 1.01 8.66
C ILE A 68 -5.10 1.92 7.44
N GLU A 69 -5.35 3.22 7.63
CA GLU A 69 -5.23 4.20 6.56
C GLU A 69 -3.96 5.01 6.74
N LEU A 70 -3.22 5.20 5.66
CA LEU A 70 -1.95 5.92 5.66
C LEU A 70 -1.97 6.95 4.55
N VAL A 71 -1.93 8.23 4.93
CA VAL A 71 -1.82 9.34 3.98
C VAL A 71 -0.43 9.93 4.10
N ASN A 72 0.23 10.16 2.96
CA ASN A 72 1.60 10.65 2.92
C ASN A 72 2.57 9.82 3.78
N PRO A 73 2.54 8.47 3.66
CA PRO A 73 3.36 7.63 4.53
C PRO A 73 4.83 7.69 4.17
N LYS A 74 5.67 7.52 5.19
CA LYS A 74 7.12 7.46 5.04
C LYS A 74 7.69 6.47 6.05
N ILE A 75 8.57 5.58 5.59
CA ILE A 75 9.32 4.69 6.48
C ILE A 75 10.42 5.52 7.15
N ILE A 76 10.41 5.57 8.49
CA ILE A 76 11.38 6.34 9.26
C ILE A 76 12.36 5.47 10.05
N ALA A 77 12.10 4.17 10.17
CA ALA A 77 13.01 3.21 10.78
C ALA A 77 12.65 1.82 10.30
N TYR A 78 13.65 0.96 10.21
CA TYR A 78 13.44 -0.45 9.89
C TYR A 78 14.62 -1.27 10.40
N SER A 79 14.39 -2.57 10.58
CA SER A 79 15.46 -3.50 10.99
C SER A 79 15.09 -4.94 10.61
N GLY A 80 16.08 -5.79 10.67
CA GLY A 80 15.91 -7.22 10.40
C GLY A 80 15.70 -7.54 8.94
N LYS A 81 15.43 -8.81 8.68
CA LYS A 81 15.15 -9.32 7.34
C LYS A 81 14.19 -10.49 7.42
N GLN A 82 13.31 -10.56 6.43
CA GLN A 82 12.47 -11.72 6.19
C GLN A 82 12.42 -11.99 4.69
N GLU A 83 12.44 -13.25 4.32
CA GLU A 83 12.18 -13.66 2.94
C GLU A 83 10.82 -14.32 2.90
N THR A 84 9.91 -13.75 2.11
CA THR A 84 8.56 -14.27 2.00
C THR A 84 8.05 -14.19 0.58
N LEU A 85 7.03 -14.98 0.30
CA LEU A 85 6.35 -14.97 -0.98
C LEU A 85 5.39 -13.78 -1.02
N GLU A 86 5.50 -12.95 -2.06
CA GLU A 86 4.59 -11.83 -2.30
C GLU A 86 3.76 -12.02 -3.56
N GLY A 87 2.54 -11.52 -3.48
CA GLY A 87 1.67 -11.35 -4.63
C GLY A 87 1.06 -9.96 -4.59
N CYS A 88 0.32 -9.59 -5.61
CA CYS A 88 -0.27 -8.26 -5.72
C CYS A 88 -1.61 -8.34 -6.44
N LEU A 89 -2.59 -7.59 -5.95
CA LEU A 89 -3.91 -7.53 -6.57
C LEU A 89 -3.86 -7.03 -8.01
N SER A 90 -2.85 -6.21 -8.35
CA SER A 90 -2.64 -5.70 -9.71
C SER A 90 -1.88 -6.66 -10.61
N ILE A 91 -1.32 -7.75 -10.06
CA ILE A 91 -0.55 -8.75 -10.80
C ILE A 91 -1.07 -10.15 -10.43
N PRO A 92 -2.32 -10.45 -10.81
CA PRO A 92 -2.92 -11.72 -10.41
C PRO A 92 -2.19 -12.91 -11.05
N GLY A 93 -2.07 -14.00 -10.28
CA GLY A 93 -1.47 -15.24 -10.76
C GLY A 93 0.05 -15.28 -10.77
N LYS A 94 0.72 -14.20 -10.37
CA LYS A 94 2.18 -14.17 -10.25
C LYS A 94 2.58 -14.01 -8.79
N TRP A 95 3.61 -14.72 -8.38
CA TRP A 95 4.15 -14.72 -7.02
C TRP A 95 5.67 -14.67 -7.11
N GLY A 96 6.29 -13.97 -6.18
CA GLY A 96 7.74 -13.90 -6.14
C GLY A 96 8.25 -13.78 -4.72
N TYR A 97 9.46 -14.24 -4.48
CA TYR A 97 10.11 -14.11 -3.17
C TYR A 97 10.79 -12.75 -3.08
N THR A 98 10.53 -12.04 -1.98
CA THR A 98 11.18 -10.77 -1.69
C THR A 98 11.89 -10.84 -0.35
N VAL A 99 12.92 -10.02 -0.18
CA VAL A 99 13.56 -9.81 1.12
C VAL A 99 13.18 -8.44 1.61
N ARG A 100 12.49 -8.40 2.75
CA ARG A 100 11.99 -7.18 3.36
C ARG A 100 12.48 -7.08 4.81
N PRO A 101 12.53 -5.87 5.39
CA PRO A 101 12.70 -5.76 6.85
C PRO A 101 11.57 -6.50 7.56
N ASP A 102 11.85 -7.11 8.70
CA ASP A 102 10.80 -7.73 9.53
C ASP A 102 10.24 -6.78 10.59
N TYR A 103 10.81 -5.59 10.70
CA TYR A 103 10.31 -4.48 11.49
C TYR A 103 10.38 -3.19 10.69
N VAL A 104 9.28 -2.44 10.67
CA VAL A 104 9.20 -1.15 9.98
C VAL A 104 8.40 -0.17 10.82
N LYS A 105 8.89 1.05 10.97
CA LYS A 105 8.15 2.16 11.59
C LYS A 105 7.77 3.14 10.49
N VAL A 106 6.50 3.50 10.42
CA VAL A 106 5.96 4.43 9.44
C VAL A 106 5.44 5.68 10.14
N LYS A 107 5.76 6.84 9.57
CA LYS A 107 5.14 8.12 9.91
C LYS A 107 4.13 8.42 8.81
N ALA A 108 2.91 8.74 9.19
CA ALA A 108 1.85 9.03 8.23
C ALA A 108 0.87 10.02 8.81
N GLN A 109 -0.11 10.41 8.00
CA GLN A 109 -1.26 11.22 8.41
C GLN A 109 -2.52 10.40 8.24
N ASP A 110 -3.54 10.70 9.04
CA ASP A 110 -4.86 10.12 8.83
C ASP A 110 -5.66 10.97 7.83
N ARG A 111 -6.92 10.65 7.61
CA ARG A 111 -7.78 11.38 6.67
C ARG A 111 -8.06 12.82 7.09
N HIS A 112 -7.77 13.18 8.32
CA HIS A 112 -7.96 14.54 8.85
C HIS A 112 -6.65 15.35 8.82
N GLY A 113 -5.55 14.73 8.39
CA GLY A 113 -4.25 15.38 8.33
C GLY A 113 -3.44 15.28 9.60
N ASP A 114 -3.93 14.57 10.62
CA ASP A 114 -3.20 14.39 11.87
C ASP A 114 -2.10 13.35 11.71
N GLU A 115 -0.89 13.70 12.18
CA GLU A 115 0.26 12.80 12.09
C GLU A 115 0.21 11.73 13.16
N PHE A 116 0.70 10.53 12.81
CA PHE A 116 0.87 9.44 13.75
C PHE A 116 2.06 8.56 13.33
N LEU A 117 2.53 7.77 14.29
CA LEU A 117 3.57 6.77 14.06
C LEU A 117 2.95 5.40 14.26
N ILE A 118 3.33 4.44 13.44
CA ILE A 118 2.88 3.07 13.57
C ILE A 118 4.03 2.11 13.32
N ASP A 119 4.15 1.11 14.19
CA ASP A 119 5.12 0.04 14.06
C ASP A 119 4.47 -1.20 13.45
N GLY A 120 5.19 -1.88 12.58
CA GLY A 120 4.73 -3.14 12.02
C GLY A 120 5.83 -4.19 12.06
N LYS A 121 5.42 -5.43 12.31
CA LYS A 121 6.30 -6.59 12.30
C LYS A 121 5.79 -7.62 11.31
N ASP A 122 6.69 -8.42 10.78
CA ASP A 122 6.39 -9.59 9.94
C ASP A 122 5.47 -9.21 8.77
N LEU A 123 4.24 -9.71 8.71
CA LEU A 123 3.31 -9.44 7.61
C LEU A 123 3.02 -7.96 7.46
N LEU A 124 2.82 -7.22 8.56
CA LEU A 124 2.53 -5.80 8.49
C LEU A 124 3.75 -5.02 7.98
N ALA A 125 4.96 -5.38 8.41
CA ALA A 125 6.19 -4.76 7.90
C ALA A 125 6.33 -4.97 6.39
N LYS A 126 6.08 -6.18 5.92
CA LYS A 126 6.10 -6.51 4.50
C LYS A 126 5.04 -5.71 3.73
N ALA A 127 3.83 -5.59 4.28
CA ALA A 127 2.75 -4.84 3.65
C ALA A 127 3.11 -3.35 3.54
N PHE A 128 3.69 -2.75 4.57
CA PHE A 128 4.18 -1.38 4.48
C PHE A 128 5.13 -1.21 3.30
N CYS A 129 6.14 -2.07 3.20
CA CYS A 129 7.13 -1.97 2.12
C CYS A 129 6.48 -2.13 0.74
N HIS A 130 5.62 -3.13 0.58
CA HIS A 130 4.95 -3.41 -0.69
C HIS A 130 4.08 -2.23 -1.13
N GLU A 131 3.25 -1.69 -0.22
CA GLU A 131 2.33 -0.62 -0.58
C GLU A 131 3.04 0.73 -0.76
N LEU A 132 4.06 1.02 0.05
CA LEU A 132 4.81 2.25 -0.13
C LEU A 132 5.64 2.22 -1.42
N ASP A 133 6.10 1.04 -1.86
CA ASP A 133 6.73 0.90 -3.18
C ASP A 133 5.79 1.32 -4.30
N HIS A 134 4.50 0.96 -4.22
CA HIS A 134 3.52 1.39 -5.23
C HIS A 134 3.45 2.92 -5.35
N LEU A 135 3.65 3.65 -4.26
CA LEU A 135 3.62 5.11 -4.29
C LEU A 135 4.83 5.70 -5.03
N GLU A 136 5.89 4.91 -5.20
CA GLU A 136 7.09 5.27 -5.96
C GLU A 136 7.10 4.65 -7.36
N GLY A 137 6.01 4.00 -7.76
CA GLY A 137 5.92 3.34 -9.05
C GLY A 137 6.67 2.03 -9.14
N ILE A 138 6.92 1.37 -8.01
CA ILE A 138 7.67 0.12 -7.93
C ILE A 138 6.73 -1.05 -7.66
N LEU A 139 6.83 -2.10 -8.48
CA LEU A 139 6.07 -3.34 -8.33
C LEU A 139 6.98 -4.41 -7.70
N PHE A 140 6.37 -5.36 -6.96
CA PHE A 140 7.16 -6.39 -6.30
C PHE A 140 8.00 -7.23 -7.26
N THR A 141 7.55 -7.38 -8.51
CA THR A 141 8.28 -8.13 -9.54
C THR A 141 9.63 -7.50 -9.87
N GLN A 142 9.80 -6.20 -9.60
CA GLN A 142 11.06 -5.49 -9.83
C GLN A 142 12.07 -5.71 -8.70
N VAL A 143 11.61 -6.10 -7.52
CA VAL A 143 12.46 -6.29 -6.34
C VAL A 143 12.52 -7.76 -5.90
N ALA A 144 11.75 -8.64 -6.52
CA ALA A 144 11.75 -10.05 -6.22
C ALA A 144 13.13 -10.66 -6.52
N THR A 145 13.61 -11.50 -5.60
CA THR A 145 14.89 -12.20 -5.76
C THR A 145 14.74 -13.42 -6.65
N ARG A 146 13.53 -13.98 -6.72
CA ARG A 146 13.16 -15.06 -7.64
C ARG A 146 11.64 -15.12 -7.75
N MET A 147 11.20 -15.63 -8.88
CA MET A 147 9.77 -15.77 -9.17
C MET A 147 9.32 -17.23 -9.06
#